data_80e935ae3b7f8a5a8b237ae5a32b4d25
#
_entry.id   80e935ae3b7f8a5a8b237ae5a32b4d25
#
_cell.length_a   1.000
_cell.length_b   1.000
_cell.length_c   1.000
_cell.angle_alpha   90.00
_cell.angle_beta   90.00
_cell.angle_gamma   90.00
#
_symmetry.space_group_name_H-M   'P 1'
#
loop_
_entity.id
_entity.type
_entity.pdbx_description
1 polymer ?
#
loop_
_entity_poly.entity_id
_entity_poly.type
_entity_poly.pdbx_seq_one_letter_code
_entity_poly.pdbx_strand_id
1 'polypeptide(L)'
;MKRKKVIALITAALTFTMTVCGSLTAAAASELTAESKPATQYTIDANQEVYALLDFEDTAEFENATKGQIASPDTLDIYDENGKLVWSQTVYAFLDQDAPDTANPSLWRDTQLNHIYGLFEVTDGIYQPSALPPC
;
A
#
# COMPACT_ATOMS: atom_id res chain seq x y z
N MET A 1 -37.27 -42.81 -32.90
CA MET A 1 -37.16 -42.56 -31.44
C MET A 1 -35.71 -42.64 -30.90
N LYS A 2 -34.83 -43.48 -31.38
CA LYS A 2 -33.46 -43.65 -30.87
C LYS A 2 -32.53 -42.43 -31.10
N ARG A 3 -32.63 -41.69 -32.22
CA ARG A 3 -31.76 -40.54 -32.55
C ARG A 3 -32.00 -39.31 -31.64
N LYS A 4 -33.22 -39.06 -31.20
CA LYS A 4 -33.57 -37.93 -30.32
C LYS A 4 -33.03 -38.14 -28.89
N LYS A 5 -32.93 -39.38 -28.42
CA LYS A 5 -32.38 -39.71 -27.08
C LYS A 5 -30.85 -39.60 -27.05
N VAL A 6 -30.17 -39.87 -28.16
CA VAL A 6 -28.69 -39.74 -28.27
C VAL A 6 -28.28 -38.27 -28.30
N ILE A 7 -29.03 -37.40 -28.98
CA ILE A 7 -28.76 -35.97 -29.03
C ILE A 7 -28.98 -35.33 -27.65
N ALA A 8 -30.00 -35.73 -26.90
CA ALA A 8 -30.25 -35.24 -25.55
C ALA A 8 -29.15 -35.63 -24.54
N LEU A 9 -28.55 -36.81 -24.70
CA LEU A 9 -27.44 -37.28 -23.89
C LEU A 9 -26.13 -36.54 -24.17
N ILE A 10 -25.86 -36.20 -25.45
CA ILE A 10 -24.66 -35.47 -25.85
C ILE A 10 -24.73 -34.00 -25.38
N THR A 11 -25.92 -33.37 -25.46
CA THR A 11 -26.10 -32.00 -24.94
C THR A 11 -25.99 -31.93 -23.44
N ALA A 12 -26.47 -32.92 -22.70
CA ALA A 12 -26.33 -32.97 -21.23
C ALA A 12 -24.85 -33.18 -20.79
N ALA A 13 -24.09 -33.98 -21.55
CA ALA A 13 -22.66 -34.19 -21.27
C ALA A 13 -21.82 -32.92 -21.57
N LEU A 14 -22.17 -32.15 -22.62
CA LEU A 14 -21.44 -30.94 -22.99
C LEU A 14 -21.70 -29.79 -22.02
N THR A 15 -22.92 -29.66 -21.49
CA THR A 15 -23.26 -28.64 -20.49
C THR A 15 -22.62 -28.92 -19.13
N PHE A 16 -22.46 -30.20 -18.77
CA PHE A 16 -21.83 -30.57 -17.51
C PHE A 16 -20.30 -30.31 -17.52
N THR A 17 -19.64 -30.48 -18.67
CA THR A 17 -18.20 -30.21 -18.81
C THR A 17 -17.87 -28.70 -18.75
N MET A 18 -18.76 -27.82 -19.26
CA MET A 18 -18.55 -26.38 -19.17
C MET A 18 -18.79 -25.82 -17.75
N THR A 19 -19.65 -26.45 -16.97
CA THR A 19 -19.94 -25.99 -15.58
C THR A 19 -18.81 -26.37 -14.61
N VAL A 20 -18.06 -27.44 -14.90
CA VAL A 20 -16.91 -27.85 -14.06
C VAL A 20 -15.67 -27.03 -14.34
N CYS A 21 -15.46 -26.54 -15.59
CA CYS A 21 -14.33 -25.66 -15.88
C CYS A 21 -14.53 -24.22 -15.38
N GLY A 22 -15.78 -23.76 -15.21
CA GLY A 22 -16.08 -22.42 -14.69
C GLY A 22 -15.90 -22.28 -13.18
N SER A 23 -15.88 -23.36 -12.42
CA SER A 23 -15.72 -23.33 -10.97
C SER A 23 -14.29 -23.51 -10.48
N LEU A 24 -13.34 -23.85 -11.36
CA LEU A 24 -11.94 -24.00 -11.00
C LEU A 24 -11.13 -22.68 -11.05
N THR A 25 -11.68 -21.64 -11.69
CA THR A 25 -11.00 -20.32 -11.73
C THR A 25 -11.36 -19.39 -10.60
N ALA A 26 -12.37 -19.70 -9.80
CA ALA A 26 -12.74 -18.91 -8.63
C ALA A 26 -12.02 -19.33 -7.33
N ALA A 27 -11.31 -20.45 -7.33
CA ALA A 27 -10.62 -20.93 -6.12
C ALA A 27 -9.15 -20.51 -6.02
N ALA A 28 -8.62 -19.78 -7.01
CA ALA A 28 -7.23 -19.33 -7.00
C ALA A 28 -7.03 -17.90 -6.47
N ALA A 29 -8.10 -17.23 -6.08
CA ALA A 29 -8.05 -15.97 -5.36
C ALA A 29 -8.46 -16.16 -3.90
N SER A 30 -7.99 -17.21 -3.24
CA SER A 30 -7.99 -17.22 -1.79
C SER A 30 -6.84 -16.34 -1.36
N GLU A 31 -7.22 -15.16 -0.93
CA GLU A 31 -6.42 -14.20 -0.22
C GLU A 31 -5.40 -14.89 0.68
N LEU A 32 -4.13 -14.72 0.34
CA LEU A 32 -3.07 -14.81 1.32
C LEU A 32 -3.23 -13.56 2.22
N THR A 33 -4.27 -13.51 3.02
CA THR A 33 -4.31 -12.65 4.19
C THR A 33 -3.28 -13.23 5.14
N ALA A 34 -2.04 -12.80 4.98
CA ALA A 34 -1.04 -13.02 5.99
C ALA A 34 -1.56 -12.32 7.25
N GLU A 35 -2.12 -13.08 8.16
CA GLU A 35 -2.53 -12.58 9.46
C GLU A 35 -1.31 -11.93 10.12
N SER A 36 -1.38 -10.65 10.43
CA SER A 36 -0.26 -9.95 11.05
C SER A 36 0.04 -10.61 12.38
N LYS A 37 1.31 -10.98 12.59
CA LYS A 37 1.75 -11.57 13.85
C LYS A 37 2.18 -10.45 14.79
N PRO A 38 1.91 -10.58 16.10
CA PRO A 38 2.42 -9.64 17.08
C PRO A 38 3.96 -9.69 17.13
N ALA A 39 4.58 -8.59 17.54
CA ALA A 39 6.00 -8.55 17.79
C ALA A 39 6.40 -9.57 18.89
N THR A 40 7.55 -10.20 18.69
CA THR A 40 8.16 -10.99 19.79
C THR A 40 8.78 -10.05 20.81
N GLN A 41 8.95 -10.51 22.06
CA GLN A 41 9.61 -9.71 23.09
C GLN A 41 11.01 -9.27 22.65
N TYR A 42 11.76 -10.14 21.97
CA TYR A 42 13.07 -9.78 21.42
C TYR A 42 12.99 -8.61 20.43
N THR A 43 11.97 -8.57 19.57
CA THR A 43 11.76 -7.48 18.61
C THR A 43 11.40 -6.19 19.34
N ILE A 44 10.53 -6.27 20.35
CA ILE A 44 10.13 -5.12 21.16
C ILE A 44 11.36 -4.52 21.88
N ASP A 45 12.15 -5.36 22.55
CA ASP A 45 13.33 -4.93 23.28
C ASP A 45 14.35 -4.25 22.34
N ALA A 46 14.62 -4.84 21.15
CA ALA A 46 15.51 -4.27 20.16
C ALA A 46 15.01 -2.90 19.63
N ASN A 47 13.72 -2.75 19.41
CA ASN A 47 13.13 -1.46 19.01
C ASN A 47 13.18 -0.42 20.12
N GLN A 48 13.01 -0.82 21.40
CA GLN A 48 13.14 0.05 22.55
C GLN A 48 14.59 0.56 22.75
N GLU A 49 15.59 -0.26 22.45
CA GLU A 49 16.99 0.17 22.47
C GLU A 49 17.26 1.30 21.47
N VAL A 50 16.60 1.32 20.32
CA VAL A 50 16.73 2.40 19.33
C VAL A 50 16.23 3.74 19.88
N TYR A 51 15.12 3.74 20.62
CA TYR A 51 14.64 4.96 21.30
C TYR A 51 15.63 5.52 22.33
N ALA A 52 16.42 4.66 22.95
CA ALA A 52 17.44 5.10 23.89
C ALA A 52 18.72 5.64 23.21
N LEU A 53 18.94 5.28 21.95
CA LEU A 53 20.14 5.67 21.18
C LEU A 53 19.95 6.93 20.35
N LEU A 54 18.73 7.24 19.94
CA LEU A 54 18.41 8.33 19.01
C LEU A 54 17.47 9.32 19.67
N ASP A 55 17.66 10.61 19.37
CA ASP A 55 16.78 11.69 19.84
C ASP A 55 15.58 11.82 18.89
N PHE A 56 14.47 11.20 19.25
CA PHE A 56 13.21 11.27 18.48
C PHE A 56 12.42 12.58 18.75
N GLU A 57 12.81 13.38 19.76
CA GLU A 57 12.21 14.69 20.01
C GLU A 57 12.80 15.78 19.12
N ASP A 58 13.93 15.52 18.45
CA ASP A 58 14.52 16.45 17.50
C ASP A 58 13.64 16.56 16.24
N THR A 59 13.08 17.75 15.98
CA THR A 59 12.22 18.05 14.83
C THR A 59 12.95 18.69 13.64
N ALA A 60 14.25 18.95 13.77
CA ALA A 60 15.02 19.70 12.77
C ALA A 60 14.95 19.07 11.36
N GLU A 61 14.89 17.74 11.27
CA GLU A 61 14.76 17.05 9.97
C GLU A 61 13.40 17.32 9.31
N PHE A 62 12.31 17.32 10.07
CA PHE A 62 10.97 17.64 9.57
C PHE A 62 10.85 19.11 9.16
N GLU A 63 11.45 20.03 9.93
CA GLU A 63 11.51 21.44 9.59
C GLU A 63 12.30 21.65 8.29
N ASN A 64 13.42 20.95 8.13
CA ASN A 64 14.22 21.01 6.91
C ASN A 64 13.49 20.38 5.71
N ALA A 65 12.80 19.26 5.91
CA ALA A 65 12.06 18.57 4.87
C ALA A 65 10.85 19.38 4.34
N THR A 66 10.28 20.25 5.18
CA THR A 66 9.17 21.15 4.79
C THR A 66 9.64 22.54 4.39
N LYS A 67 10.94 22.84 4.46
CA LYS A 67 11.48 24.14 4.12
C LYS A 67 11.26 24.46 2.65
N GLY A 68 10.68 25.63 2.39
CA GLY A 68 10.35 26.08 1.04
C GLY A 68 9.08 25.45 0.46
N GLN A 69 8.34 24.67 1.21
CA GLN A 69 7.05 24.13 0.79
C GLN A 69 6.04 25.28 0.64
N ILE A 70 5.52 25.47 -0.58
CA ILE A 70 4.57 26.55 -0.89
C ILE A 70 3.15 26.05 -1.14
N ALA A 71 3.02 24.75 -1.42
CA ALA A 71 1.72 24.08 -1.58
C ALA A 71 1.85 22.58 -1.33
N SER A 72 0.83 22.00 -0.73
CA SER A 72 0.64 20.56 -0.62
C SER A 72 -0.86 20.27 -0.77
N PRO A 73 -1.26 19.33 -1.63
CA PRO A 73 -2.66 18.91 -1.69
C PRO A 73 -3.01 18.09 -0.43
N ASP A 74 -4.26 18.18 0.04
CA ASP A 74 -4.76 17.40 1.19
C ASP A 74 -4.72 15.91 0.90
N THR A 75 -4.92 15.53 -0.36
CA THR A 75 -4.81 14.14 -0.83
C THR A 75 -4.14 14.11 -2.20
N LEU A 76 -3.37 13.09 -2.46
CA LEU A 76 -2.75 12.86 -3.76
C LEU A 76 -3.21 11.50 -4.29
N ASP A 77 -4.25 11.53 -5.12
CA ASP A 77 -4.80 10.37 -5.81
C ASP A 77 -4.55 10.49 -7.32
N ILE A 78 -4.03 9.45 -7.92
CA ILE A 78 -3.74 9.39 -9.35
C ILE A 78 -4.69 8.40 -10.01
N TYR A 79 -5.40 8.87 -11.03
CA TYR A 79 -6.36 8.08 -11.79
C TYR A 79 -5.87 7.89 -13.23
N ASP A 80 -6.20 6.76 -13.84
CA ASP A 80 -5.99 6.52 -15.27
C ASP A 80 -7.04 7.27 -16.12
N GLU A 81 -6.89 7.16 -17.45
CA GLU A 81 -7.81 7.78 -18.42
C GLU A 81 -9.27 7.27 -18.34
N ASN A 82 -9.48 6.11 -17.70
CA ASN A 82 -10.79 5.50 -17.49
C ASN A 82 -11.39 5.85 -16.12
N GLY A 83 -10.70 6.67 -15.31
CA GLY A 83 -11.10 7.04 -13.96
C GLY A 83 -10.85 5.97 -12.90
N LYS A 84 -10.00 4.97 -13.19
CA LYS A 84 -9.60 3.97 -12.21
C LYS A 84 -8.45 4.53 -11.37
N LEU A 85 -8.57 4.43 -10.03
CA LEU A 85 -7.50 4.78 -9.11
C LEU A 85 -6.27 3.90 -9.36
N VAL A 86 -5.14 4.53 -9.69
CA VAL A 86 -3.85 3.86 -9.94
C VAL A 86 -2.97 3.96 -8.71
N TRP A 87 -3.02 5.09 -8.02
CA TRP A 87 -2.21 5.32 -6.82
C TRP A 87 -2.90 6.29 -5.89
N SER A 88 -2.73 6.10 -4.58
CA SER A 88 -3.26 6.98 -3.55
C SER A 88 -2.27 7.13 -2.39
N GLN A 89 -2.05 8.37 -1.97
CA GLN A 89 -1.27 8.72 -0.79
C GLN A 89 -1.94 8.24 0.50
N THR A 90 -3.26 8.11 0.49
CA THR A 90 -4.03 7.72 1.69
C THR A 90 -3.71 6.33 2.22
N VAL A 91 -3.09 5.45 1.40
CA VAL A 91 -2.63 4.13 1.86
C VAL A 91 -1.55 4.22 2.94
N TYR A 92 -0.89 5.38 3.07
CA TYR A 92 0.16 5.67 4.04
C TYR A 92 -0.33 6.44 5.28
N ALA A 93 -1.64 6.67 5.42
CA ALA A 93 -2.20 7.39 6.57
C ALA A 93 -1.88 6.73 7.94
N PHE A 94 -1.46 5.47 7.94
CA PHE A 94 -0.97 4.80 9.14
C PHE A 94 0.31 5.42 9.71
N LEU A 95 1.07 6.19 8.92
CA LEU A 95 2.28 6.88 9.35
C LEU A 95 2.02 8.06 10.28
N ASP A 96 0.78 8.56 10.33
CA ASP A 96 0.37 9.62 11.26
C ASP A 96 0.31 9.13 12.72
N GLN A 97 0.51 7.84 12.95
CA GLN A 97 0.51 7.20 14.24
C GLN A 97 1.94 6.90 14.71
N ASP A 98 2.08 6.57 15.99
CA ASP A 98 3.34 6.10 16.55
C ASP A 98 3.78 4.78 15.91
N ALA A 99 5.10 4.55 15.87
CA ALA A 99 5.63 3.30 15.36
C ALA A 99 5.11 2.11 16.20
N PRO A 100 4.54 1.07 15.56
CA PRO A 100 4.14 -0.12 16.29
C PRO A 100 5.36 -0.91 16.77
N ASP A 101 5.20 -1.72 17.80
CA ASP A 101 6.27 -2.57 18.38
C ASP A 101 6.96 -3.49 17.34
N THR A 102 6.28 -3.76 16.22
CA THR A 102 6.81 -4.57 15.11
C THR A 102 7.72 -3.82 14.16
N ALA A 103 7.75 -2.48 14.22
CA ALA A 103 8.53 -1.63 13.32
C ALA A 103 9.71 -0.99 14.05
N ASN A 104 10.85 -0.89 13.35
CA ASN A 104 11.98 -0.14 13.86
C ASN A 104 11.62 1.37 13.86
N PRO A 105 11.75 2.10 15.00
CA PRO A 105 11.32 3.49 15.09
C PRO A 105 12.11 4.44 14.20
N SER A 106 13.39 4.18 13.93
CA SER A 106 14.16 5.02 13.02
C SER A 106 13.72 4.86 11.58
N LEU A 107 13.37 3.62 11.16
CA LEU A 107 12.79 3.36 9.85
C LEU A 107 11.40 4.00 9.71
N TRP A 108 10.62 3.97 10.79
CA TRP A 108 9.31 4.63 10.80
C TRP A 108 9.45 6.13 10.59
N ARG A 109 10.35 6.78 11.35
CA ARG A 109 10.66 8.21 11.20
C ARG A 109 11.17 8.56 9.81
N ASP A 110 12.09 7.75 9.25
CA ASP A 110 12.58 7.94 7.88
C ASP A 110 11.44 7.84 6.86
N THR A 111 10.53 6.89 7.05
CA THR A 111 9.34 6.76 6.18
C THR A 111 8.41 7.97 6.30
N GLN A 112 8.21 8.51 7.52
CA GLN A 112 7.44 9.75 7.72
C GLN A 112 8.07 10.94 7.00
N LEU A 113 9.39 11.12 7.09
CA LEU A 113 10.12 12.17 6.37
C LEU A 113 10.00 12.00 4.86
N ASN A 114 10.15 10.78 4.37
CA ASN A 114 9.99 10.46 2.96
C ASN A 114 8.54 10.62 2.48
N HIS A 115 7.57 10.71 3.37
CA HIS A 115 6.16 10.90 3.05
C HIS A 115 5.76 12.37 2.87
N ILE A 116 6.68 13.31 3.09
CA ILE A 116 6.46 14.74 2.88
C ILE A 116 6.44 15.03 1.37
N TYR A 117 5.32 15.51 0.87
CA TYR A 117 5.10 15.79 -0.55
C TYR A 117 4.50 17.20 -0.76
N GLY A 118 4.71 17.75 -1.95
CA GLY A 118 4.21 19.07 -2.27
C GLY A 118 5.00 19.77 -3.36
N LEU A 119 4.75 21.08 -3.49
CA LEU A 119 5.49 21.98 -4.34
C LEU A 119 6.43 22.81 -3.47
N PHE A 120 7.70 22.79 -3.80
CA PHE A 120 8.76 23.48 -3.04
C PHE A 120 9.40 24.57 -3.91
N GLU A 121 9.61 25.72 -3.33
CA GLU A 121 10.49 26.74 -3.90
C GLU A 121 11.91 26.45 -3.42
N VAL A 122 12.77 26.04 -4.35
CA VAL A 122 14.19 25.70 -4.06
C VAL A 122 15.03 26.97 -3.98
N THR A 123 14.77 27.91 -4.89
CA THR A 123 15.34 29.26 -4.93
C THR A 123 14.41 30.14 -5.77
N ASP A 124 14.63 31.45 -5.75
CA ASP A 124 13.82 32.42 -6.47
C ASP A 124 13.57 31.99 -7.94
N GLY A 125 12.31 31.77 -8.29
CA GLY A 125 11.87 31.33 -9.61
C GLY A 125 12.15 29.87 -9.99
N ILE A 126 12.67 29.03 -9.07
CA ILE A 126 12.89 27.59 -9.31
C ILE A 126 12.05 26.77 -8.34
N TYR A 127 11.17 25.95 -8.90
CA TYR A 127 10.22 25.14 -8.16
C TYR A 127 10.43 23.66 -8.43
N GLN A 128 10.30 22.85 -7.39
CA GLN A 128 10.37 21.39 -7.46
C GLN A 128 9.10 20.75 -6.91
N PRO A 129 8.33 20.03 -7.73
CA PRO A 129 7.32 19.13 -7.18
C PRO A 129 8.02 17.91 -6.57
N SER A 130 7.70 17.60 -5.33
CA SER A 130 8.06 16.35 -4.68
C SER A 130 6.78 15.58 -4.48
N ALA A 131 6.68 14.45 -5.16
CA ALA A 131 5.66 13.45 -4.89
C ALA A 131 6.41 12.16 -4.76
N LEU A 132 6.30 11.50 -3.64
CA LEU A 132 6.94 10.20 -3.49
C LEU A 132 6.40 9.24 -4.53
N PRO A 133 7.26 8.66 -5.35
CA PRO A 133 6.98 7.35 -5.86
C PRO A 133 7.30 6.36 -4.74
N PRO A 134 6.45 5.43 -4.41
CA PRO A 134 6.92 4.21 -3.80
C PRO A 134 7.88 3.55 -4.77
N CYS A 135 9.03 3.16 -4.29
CA CYS A 135 9.94 2.28 -5.00
C CYS A 135 9.28 0.92 -5.23
#